data_9db7d84a80685e289104c1bd0a2c1905
#
_entry.id   9db7d84a80685e289104c1bd0a2c1905
#
_cell.length_a   1.000
_cell.length_b   1.000
_cell.length_c   1.000
_cell.angle_alpha   90.00
_cell.angle_beta   90.00
_cell.angle_gamma   90.00
#
_symmetry.space_group_name_H-M   'P 1'
#
loop_
_entity.id
_entity.type
_entity.pdbx_description
1 polymer ?
#
loop_
_entity_poly.entity_id
_entity_poly.type
_entity_poly.pdbx_seq_one_letter_code
_entity_poly.pdbx_strand_id
1 'polypeptide(L)'
;NPYPCSQQADSSKKKSKSEAKEGICEEELLAVLSGGRLVKVPENRWLCKPGVCSMGLDKKLQVKRIVVFRQSVDKVLVSSSGQAWYLPASLTVDDFCKNGRWQKCHEALLEDGVLTECNPKDTSLVCAAQSGRQVRLPLDQVRVIPDGMQIVRTGGEKIVTACCSTAEDELLFVSHQGKALRVPVQAMHEYKNLGIGLVSGMKLKTGDSLCQLMVYRPEHK
;
A
#
# COMPACT_ATOMS: atom_id res chain seq x y z
N ASN A 1 -21.08 -35.52 -46.80
CA ASN A 1 -20.41 -36.82 -46.90
C ASN A 1 -19.34 -36.96 -45.84
N PRO A 2 -19.23 -38.13 -45.22
CA PRO A 2 -18.78 -38.26 -43.83
C PRO A 2 -17.34 -38.69 -43.72
N TYR A 3 -16.74 -38.36 -42.59
CA TYR A 3 -15.47 -38.91 -42.16
C TYR A 3 -15.62 -40.28 -41.55
N PRO A 4 -14.70 -41.21 -41.79
CA PRO A 4 -14.58 -42.40 -40.96
C PRO A 4 -13.53 -42.23 -39.87
N CYS A 5 -13.91 -42.71 -38.71
CA CYS A 5 -13.08 -43.03 -37.54
C CYS A 5 -12.21 -44.24 -37.84
N SER A 6 -10.94 -44.23 -37.42
CA SER A 6 -10.21 -45.48 -37.17
C SER A 6 -9.21 -45.27 -36.00
N GLN A 7 -9.28 -46.26 -35.14
CA GLN A 7 -8.61 -46.46 -33.85
C GLN A 7 -7.16 -46.96 -33.99
N GLN A 8 -6.51 -46.96 -32.83
CA GLN A 8 -5.31 -47.72 -32.38
C GLN A 8 -3.97 -46.98 -32.55
N ALA A 9 -3.03 -47.00 -31.63
CA ALA A 9 -2.79 -47.76 -30.40
C ALA A 9 -1.71 -47.06 -29.57
N ASP A 10 -1.86 -47.20 -28.28
CA ASP A 10 -0.90 -47.47 -27.22
C ASP A 10 0.59 -47.18 -27.46
N SER A 11 1.15 -46.23 -26.69
CA SER A 11 2.49 -46.34 -26.17
C SER A 11 2.70 -45.42 -24.93
N SER A 12 2.83 -46.05 -23.82
CA SER A 12 3.30 -45.56 -22.53
C SER A 12 4.50 -44.61 -22.67
N LYS A 13 4.30 -43.31 -22.41
CA LYS A 13 5.34 -42.40 -22.02
C LYS A 13 4.99 -41.81 -20.65
N LYS A 14 5.65 -42.35 -19.62
CA LYS A 14 5.84 -41.72 -18.33
C LYS A 14 6.36 -40.27 -18.59
N LYS A 15 5.50 -39.31 -18.56
CA LYS A 15 5.91 -37.91 -18.39
C LYS A 15 6.25 -37.72 -16.94
N SER A 16 7.53 -37.56 -16.66
CA SER A 16 8.03 -37.00 -15.44
C SER A 16 7.27 -35.68 -15.20
N LYS A 17 6.49 -35.65 -14.11
CA LYS A 17 6.01 -34.39 -13.56
C LYS A 17 7.26 -33.61 -13.14
N SER A 18 7.68 -32.66 -13.94
CA SER A 18 8.47 -31.56 -13.46
C SER A 18 7.58 -30.83 -12.46
N GLU A 19 7.90 -30.95 -11.17
CA GLU A 19 7.40 -30.07 -10.15
C GLU A 19 7.81 -28.65 -10.56
N ALA A 20 6.88 -27.93 -11.17
CA ALA A 20 6.96 -26.50 -11.26
C ALA A 20 7.05 -26.02 -9.81
N LYS A 21 8.19 -25.47 -9.40
CA LYS A 21 8.29 -24.69 -8.18
C LYS A 21 7.19 -23.66 -8.27
N GLU A 22 6.14 -23.81 -7.45
CA GLU A 22 5.15 -22.76 -7.23
C GLU A 22 5.95 -21.54 -6.79
N GLY A 23 6.09 -20.58 -7.67
CA GLY A 23 6.66 -19.28 -7.33
C GLY A 23 5.76 -18.69 -6.26
N ILE A 24 6.31 -18.48 -5.07
CA ILE A 24 5.60 -17.79 -3.99
C ILE A 24 5.24 -16.43 -4.55
N CYS A 25 3.95 -16.16 -4.69
CA CYS A 25 3.48 -14.84 -5.10
C CYS A 25 3.80 -13.86 -3.97
N GLU A 26 4.73 -12.95 -4.20
CA GLU A 26 5.15 -11.97 -3.20
C GLU A 26 4.07 -10.90 -2.95
N GLU A 27 3.12 -10.78 -3.85
CA GLU A 27 2.04 -9.81 -3.78
C GLU A 27 0.71 -10.48 -3.47
N GLU A 28 0.01 -9.98 -2.47
CA GLU A 28 -1.32 -10.43 -2.10
C GLU A 28 -2.30 -9.26 -2.17
N LEU A 29 -3.52 -9.54 -2.61
CA LEU A 29 -4.58 -8.55 -2.65
C LEU A 29 -5.48 -8.68 -1.43
N LEU A 30 -5.69 -7.54 -0.76
CA LEU A 30 -6.63 -7.40 0.33
C LEU A 30 -7.83 -6.59 -0.12
N ALA A 31 -9.03 -7.15 0.02
CA ALA A 31 -10.25 -6.41 -0.14
C ALA A 31 -10.68 -5.82 1.22
N VAL A 32 -10.81 -4.51 1.27
CA VAL A 32 -11.40 -3.78 2.39
C VAL A 32 -12.89 -3.68 2.14
N LEU A 33 -13.69 -4.30 3.02
CA LEU A 33 -15.12 -4.41 2.84
C LEU A 33 -15.89 -3.41 3.71
N SER A 34 -17.11 -3.12 3.31
CA SER A 34 -18.06 -2.38 4.17
C SER A 34 -18.19 -3.07 5.53
N GLY A 35 -18.15 -2.30 6.63
CA GLY A 35 -18.17 -2.82 8.00
C GLY A 35 -16.82 -3.24 8.58
N GLY A 36 -15.69 -2.85 7.98
CA GLY A 36 -14.38 -2.99 8.61
C GLY A 36 -13.71 -4.35 8.43
N ARG A 37 -14.24 -5.19 7.57
CA ARG A 37 -13.63 -6.50 7.33
C ARG A 37 -12.57 -6.42 6.25
N LEU A 38 -11.40 -7.00 6.54
CA LEU A 38 -10.39 -7.30 5.54
C LEU A 38 -10.50 -8.76 5.12
N VAL A 39 -10.40 -9.00 3.83
CA VAL A 39 -10.43 -10.34 3.27
C VAL A 39 -9.30 -10.47 2.25
N LYS A 40 -8.47 -11.50 2.41
CA LYS A 40 -7.52 -11.88 1.37
C LYS A 40 -8.29 -12.32 0.12
N VAL A 41 -7.97 -11.73 -1.02
CA VAL A 41 -8.51 -12.17 -2.30
C VAL A 41 -7.74 -13.40 -2.74
N PRO A 42 -8.38 -14.57 -2.93
CA PRO A 42 -7.69 -15.79 -3.32
C PRO A 42 -6.94 -15.61 -4.64
N GLU A 43 -5.69 -16.08 -4.73
CA GLU A 43 -4.82 -15.94 -5.91
C GLU A 43 -5.48 -16.47 -7.19
N ASN A 44 -6.14 -17.62 -7.11
CA ASN A 44 -6.87 -18.21 -8.23
C ASN A 44 -8.03 -17.35 -8.75
N ARG A 45 -8.37 -16.25 -8.08
CA ARG A 45 -9.43 -15.33 -8.48
C ARG A 45 -8.90 -14.09 -9.21
N TRP A 46 -7.64 -13.72 -9.02
CA TRP A 46 -7.08 -12.54 -9.68
C TRP A 46 -5.87 -12.84 -10.58
N LEU A 47 -5.20 -14.00 -10.39
CA LEU A 47 -4.18 -14.52 -11.31
C LEU A 47 -4.76 -15.33 -12.49
N CYS A 48 -6.09 -15.35 -12.62
CA CYS A 48 -6.73 -16.07 -13.72
C CYS A 48 -6.51 -15.33 -15.06
N LYS A 49 -6.86 -16.04 -16.14
CA LYS A 49 -6.80 -15.49 -17.51
C LYS A 49 -7.51 -14.13 -17.58
N PRO A 50 -7.07 -13.19 -18.46
CA PRO A 50 -7.75 -11.92 -18.64
C PRO A 50 -9.26 -12.08 -18.82
N GLY A 51 -10.03 -11.35 -18.04
CA GLY A 51 -11.50 -11.41 -18.06
C GLY A 51 -12.12 -11.00 -16.72
N VAL A 52 -13.42 -11.11 -16.63
CA VAL A 52 -14.17 -10.83 -15.42
C VAL A 52 -14.20 -12.09 -14.55
N CYS A 53 -13.76 -11.98 -13.30
CA CYS A 53 -13.87 -13.04 -12.31
C CYS A 53 -14.56 -12.57 -11.04
N SER A 54 -15.28 -13.48 -10.37
CA SER A 54 -15.90 -13.20 -9.08
C SER A 54 -14.90 -13.46 -7.94
N MET A 55 -14.78 -12.51 -7.01
CA MET A 55 -13.97 -12.71 -5.79
C MET A 55 -14.62 -13.67 -4.79
N GLY A 56 -15.85 -14.14 -5.05
CA GLY A 56 -16.56 -15.06 -4.14
C GLY A 56 -16.97 -14.46 -2.81
N LEU A 57 -17.04 -13.13 -2.73
CA LEU A 57 -17.48 -12.42 -1.52
C LEU A 57 -19.01 -12.50 -1.33
N ASP A 58 -19.45 -12.37 -0.10
CA ASP A 58 -20.87 -12.25 0.21
C ASP A 58 -21.48 -11.05 -0.55
N LYS A 59 -22.58 -11.28 -1.26
CA LYS A 59 -23.28 -10.27 -2.06
C LYS A 59 -23.78 -9.06 -1.25
N LYS A 60 -23.91 -9.20 0.05
CA LYS A 60 -24.28 -8.11 0.98
C LYS A 60 -23.11 -7.18 1.31
N LEU A 61 -21.88 -7.59 1.05
CA LEU A 61 -20.68 -6.83 1.34
C LEU A 61 -20.23 -6.05 0.11
N GLN A 62 -19.92 -4.77 0.31
CA GLN A 62 -19.35 -3.92 -0.73
C GLN A 62 -17.84 -3.82 -0.54
N VAL A 63 -17.09 -4.01 -1.61
CA VAL A 63 -15.67 -3.70 -1.63
C VAL A 63 -15.51 -2.19 -1.65
N LYS A 64 -14.88 -1.65 -0.62
CA LYS A 64 -14.57 -0.21 -0.51
C LYS A 64 -13.23 0.12 -1.15
N ARG A 65 -12.26 -0.78 -1.00
CA ARG A 65 -10.90 -0.57 -1.46
C ARG A 65 -10.21 -1.91 -1.73
N ILE A 66 -9.29 -1.92 -2.67
CA ILE A 66 -8.31 -3.01 -2.84
C ILE A 66 -6.94 -2.46 -2.42
N VAL A 67 -6.22 -3.22 -1.65
CA VAL A 67 -4.87 -2.90 -1.18
C VAL A 67 -3.94 -4.01 -1.63
N VAL A 68 -2.82 -3.64 -2.26
CA VAL A 68 -1.73 -4.58 -2.51
C VAL A 68 -0.92 -4.71 -1.23
N PHE A 69 -0.75 -5.95 -0.77
CA PHE A 69 0.06 -6.26 0.39
C PHE A 69 1.23 -7.14 -0.07
N ARG A 70 2.39 -6.52 -0.23
CA ARG A 70 3.59 -7.26 -0.61
C ARG A 70 4.20 -7.92 0.62
N GLN A 71 4.41 -9.25 0.56
CA GLN A 71 5.12 -9.97 1.62
C GLN A 71 6.59 -9.56 1.63
N SER A 72 7.27 -9.85 2.73
CA SER A 72 8.72 -9.60 2.89
C SER A 72 9.16 -8.14 2.74
N VAL A 73 8.23 -7.18 2.84
CA VAL A 73 8.49 -5.75 2.82
C VAL A 73 7.86 -5.10 4.04
N ASP A 74 8.64 -4.28 4.73
CA ASP A 74 8.12 -3.46 5.82
C ASP A 74 7.09 -2.45 5.30
N LYS A 75 6.09 -2.16 6.10
CA LYS A 75 5.05 -1.18 5.72
C LYS A 75 4.73 -0.26 6.89
N VAL A 76 4.31 0.94 6.56
CA VAL A 76 3.70 1.87 7.51
C VAL A 76 2.29 2.18 7.04
N LEU A 77 1.32 2.02 7.92
CA LEU A 77 -0.01 2.58 7.74
C LEU A 77 -0.08 3.90 8.48
N VAL A 78 -0.55 4.94 7.82
CA VAL A 78 -0.84 6.24 8.40
C VAL A 78 -2.33 6.53 8.24
N SER A 79 -3.05 6.76 9.34
CA SER A 79 -4.45 7.15 9.29
C SER A 79 -4.62 8.59 8.79
N SER A 80 -5.81 8.92 8.32
CA SER A 80 -6.17 10.28 7.94
C SER A 80 -5.97 11.32 9.07
N SER A 81 -6.04 10.89 10.33
CA SER A 81 -5.81 11.70 11.52
C SER A 81 -4.34 11.78 11.97
N GLY A 82 -3.42 11.06 11.32
CA GLY A 82 -1.98 11.10 11.61
C GLY A 82 -1.49 10.10 12.67
N GLN A 83 -2.30 9.09 13.00
CA GLN A 83 -1.84 7.92 13.76
C GLN A 83 -1.14 6.94 12.82
N ALA A 84 -0.19 6.15 13.35
CA ALA A 84 0.54 5.19 12.52
C ALA A 84 0.69 3.82 13.19
N TRP A 85 0.86 2.82 12.33
CA TRP A 85 1.19 1.43 12.66
C TRP A 85 2.35 0.99 11.79
N TYR A 86 3.35 0.43 12.42
CA TYR A 86 4.44 -0.23 11.71
C TYR A 86 4.11 -1.71 11.52
N LEU A 87 4.13 -2.16 10.29
CA LEU A 87 3.83 -3.53 9.86
C LEU A 87 5.14 -4.17 9.37
N PRO A 88 5.78 -5.05 10.17
CA PRO A 88 7.06 -5.63 9.80
C PRO A 88 6.94 -6.57 8.60
N ALA A 89 8.03 -6.75 7.87
CA ALA A 89 8.14 -7.64 6.71
C ALA A 89 7.76 -9.10 7.02
N SER A 90 7.92 -9.52 8.28
CA SER A 90 7.53 -10.85 8.75
C SER A 90 6.03 -11.02 8.95
N LEU A 91 5.24 -9.96 8.92
CA LEU A 91 3.78 -10.03 9.11
C LEU A 91 3.12 -10.64 7.88
N THR A 92 2.52 -11.80 8.07
CA THR A 92 1.74 -12.45 7.01
C THR A 92 0.37 -11.77 6.85
N VAL A 93 -0.21 -11.88 5.65
CA VAL A 93 -1.57 -11.39 5.40
C VAL A 93 -2.59 -12.10 6.29
N ASP A 94 -2.43 -13.38 6.49
CA ASP A 94 -3.34 -14.16 7.35
C ASP A 94 -3.31 -13.67 8.79
N ASP A 95 -2.14 -13.40 9.35
CA ASP A 95 -2.02 -12.84 10.70
C ASP A 95 -2.57 -11.42 10.76
N PHE A 96 -2.29 -10.60 9.74
CA PHE A 96 -2.84 -9.27 9.65
C PHE A 96 -4.37 -9.28 9.63
N CYS A 97 -5.00 -10.13 8.84
CA CYS A 97 -6.46 -10.21 8.72
C CYS A 97 -7.16 -10.82 9.95
N LYS A 98 -6.53 -11.79 10.62
CA LYS A 98 -7.19 -12.61 11.65
C LYS A 98 -6.90 -12.15 13.08
N ASN A 99 -5.78 -11.48 13.29
CA ASN A 99 -5.35 -11.09 14.63
C ASN A 99 -6.04 -9.78 15.08
N GLY A 100 -6.80 -9.83 16.17
CA GLY A 100 -7.52 -8.68 16.73
C GLY A 100 -6.63 -7.50 17.12
N ARG A 101 -5.31 -7.69 17.29
CA ARG A 101 -4.33 -6.62 17.47
C ARG A 101 -4.44 -5.56 16.37
N TRP A 102 -4.72 -5.96 15.14
CA TRP A 102 -4.74 -5.10 13.97
C TRP A 102 -6.09 -4.44 13.69
N GLN A 103 -7.09 -4.64 14.53
CA GLN A 103 -8.45 -4.11 14.28
C GLN A 103 -8.48 -2.59 14.07
N LYS A 104 -7.79 -1.82 14.91
CA LYS A 104 -7.70 -0.36 14.74
C LYS A 104 -6.97 0.04 13.45
N CYS A 105 -5.99 -0.76 13.04
CA CYS A 105 -5.29 -0.60 11.78
C CYS A 105 -6.25 -0.85 10.59
N HIS A 106 -7.11 -1.88 10.68
CA HIS A 106 -8.14 -2.15 9.68
C HIS A 106 -9.17 -1.01 9.60
N GLU A 107 -9.60 -0.48 10.75
CA GLU A 107 -10.49 0.69 10.80
C GLU A 107 -9.86 1.90 10.12
N ALA A 108 -8.58 2.16 10.38
CA ALA A 108 -7.84 3.24 9.73
C ALA A 108 -7.73 3.06 8.21
N LEU A 109 -7.56 1.82 7.72
CA LEU A 109 -7.59 1.52 6.28
C LEU A 109 -8.94 1.80 5.64
N LEU A 110 -10.04 1.59 6.38
CA LEU A 110 -11.39 1.91 5.92
C LEU A 110 -11.65 3.40 5.82
N GLU A 111 -11.07 4.17 6.73
CA GLU A 111 -11.20 5.62 6.83
C GLU A 111 -10.15 6.36 5.98
N ASP A 112 -9.79 5.81 4.83
CA ASP A 112 -8.83 6.38 3.89
C ASP A 112 -7.37 6.44 4.38
N GLY A 113 -6.99 5.60 5.34
CA GLY A 113 -5.60 5.45 5.76
C GLY A 113 -4.69 5.04 4.61
N VAL A 114 -3.47 5.54 4.61
CA VAL A 114 -2.47 5.32 3.57
C VAL A 114 -1.51 4.22 4.01
N LEU A 115 -1.48 3.11 3.26
CA LEU A 115 -0.46 2.08 3.42
C LEU A 115 0.69 2.37 2.46
N THR A 116 1.89 2.47 2.99
CA THR A 116 3.12 2.68 2.21
C THR A 116 4.15 1.60 2.53
N GLU A 117 4.86 1.14 1.51
CA GLU A 117 5.98 0.22 1.65
C GLU A 117 7.26 0.97 2.00
N CYS A 118 8.10 0.34 2.81
CA CYS A 118 9.39 0.89 3.21
C CYS A 118 10.51 -0.03 2.72
N ASN A 119 11.32 0.47 1.80
CA ASN A 119 12.51 -0.27 1.37
C ASN A 119 13.58 -0.23 2.48
N PRO A 120 14.51 -1.19 2.50
CA PRO A 120 15.55 -1.23 3.54
C PRO A 120 16.44 0.02 3.62
N LYS A 121 16.57 0.74 2.50
CA LYS A 121 17.37 1.98 2.41
C LYS A 121 16.60 3.24 2.79
N ASP A 122 15.27 3.16 2.91
CA ASP A 122 14.47 4.33 3.23
C ASP A 122 14.76 4.80 4.66
N THR A 123 14.94 6.10 4.81
CA THR A 123 15.29 6.76 6.07
C THR A 123 14.24 7.71 6.59
N SER A 124 13.32 8.11 5.72
CA SER A 124 12.29 9.11 6.02
C SER A 124 10.90 8.62 5.66
N LEU A 125 9.91 8.99 6.48
CA LEU A 125 8.50 8.93 6.17
C LEU A 125 7.99 10.34 5.88
N VAL A 126 7.43 10.56 4.71
CA VAL A 126 6.79 11.83 4.35
C VAL A 126 5.29 11.65 4.34
N CYS A 127 4.58 12.48 5.11
CA CYS A 127 3.12 12.54 5.13
C CYS A 127 2.64 13.87 4.58
N ALA A 128 1.59 13.87 3.80
CA ALA A 128 1.01 15.09 3.26
C ALA A 128 -0.51 15.11 3.40
N ALA A 129 -1.03 16.30 3.76
CA ALA A 129 -2.43 16.55 3.94
C ALA A 129 -3.10 17.06 2.65
N GLN A 130 -4.42 16.98 2.63
CA GLN A 130 -5.25 17.46 1.53
C GLN A 130 -4.97 18.92 1.13
N SER A 131 -4.59 19.76 2.09
CA SER A 131 -4.23 21.17 1.87
C SER A 131 -2.89 21.38 1.15
N GLY A 132 -2.10 20.32 0.95
CA GLY A 132 -0.73 20.41 0.45
C GLY A 132 0.32 20.66 1.55
N ARG A 133 -0.09 20.78 2.82
CA ARG A 133 0.83 20.81 3.96
C ARG A 133 1.43 19.42 4.16
N GLN A 134 2.65 19.37 4.68
CA GLN A 134 3.42 18.13 4.75
C GLN A 134 4.30 18.06 5.99
N VAL A 135 4.87 16.89 6.26
CA VAL A 135 5.91 16.68 7.27
C VAL A 135 6.82 15.54 6.85
N ARG A 136 8.11 15.66 7.09
CA ARG A 136 9.12 14.61 6.93
C ARG A 136 9.57 14.16 8.31
N LEU A 137 9.47 12.87 8.58
CA LEU A 137 9.74 12.24 9.86
C LEU A 137 10.84 11.18 9.72
N PRO A 138 11.67 10.95 10.75
CA PRO A 138 12.67 9.89 10.75
C PRO A 138 12.01 8.52 10.83
N LEU A 139 12.28 7.67 9.82
CA LEU A 139 11.64 6.36 9.68
C LEU A 139 12.10 5.36 10.76
N ASP A 140 13.31 5.49 11.27
CA ASP A 140 13.83 4.67 12.36
C ASP A 140 12.99 4.79 13.64
N GLN A 141 12.51 5.99 13.95
CA GLN A 141 11.59 6.19 15.07
C GLN A 141 10.20 5.59 14.77
N VAL A 142 9.73 5.71 13.54
CA VAL A 142 8.43 5.12 13.14
C VAL A 142 8.44 3.59 13.24
N ARG A 143 9.59 2.95 13.02
CA ARG A 143 9.73 1.49 13.13
C ARG A 143 9.53 0.95 14.54
N VAL A 144 9.65 1.76 15.56
CA VAL A 144 9.60 1.34 16.98
C VAL A 144 8.42 1.94 17.75
N ILE A 145 7.46 2.56 17.08
CA ILE A 145 6.27 3.15 17.73
C ILE A 145 5.34 2.08 18.30
N PRO A 146 4.61 2.40 19.38
CA PRO A 146 3.41 1.66 19.75
C PRO A 146 2.34 1.75 18.67
N ASP A 147 1.55 0.67 18.52
CA ASP A 147 0.46 0.61 17.55
C ASP A 147 -0.54 1.77 17.74
N GLY A 148 -0.81 2.52 16.69
CA GLY A 148 -1.73 3.66 16.70
C GLY A 148 -1.19 4.93 17.35
N MET A 149 0.11 5.05 17.49
CA MET A 149 0.73 6.27 18.01
C MET A 149 0.48 7.47 17.08
N GLN A 150 0.18 8.62 17.66
CA GLN A 150 0.07 9.89 16.95
C GLN A 150 1.45 10.38 16.51
N ILE A 151 1.79 10.23 15.24
CA ILE A 151 3.08 10.66 14.68
C ILE A 151 3.01 12.03 14.02
N VAL A 152 1.81 12.46 13.57
CA VAL A 152 1.55 13.78 12.96
C VAL A 152 0.36 14.44 13.62
N ARG A 153 0.52 15.65 14.15
CA ARG A 153 -0.61 16.49 14.59
C ARG A 153 -1.18 17.22 13.38
N THR A 154 -2.35 16.77 12.93
CA THR A 154 -2.95 17.28 11.68
C THR A 154 -3.67 18.61 11.85
N GLY A 155 -4.05 18.99 13.07
CA GLY A 155 -4.84 20.20 13.33
C GLY A 155 -6.24 20.15 12.71
N GLY A 156 -6.81 18.95 12.52
CA GLY A 156 -8.10 18.73 11.89
C GLY A 156 -8.03 18.51 10.37
N GLU A 157 -6.87 18.63 9.76
CA GLU A 157 -6.67 18.29 8.35
C GLU A 157 -6.57 16.78 8.16
N LYS A 158 -6.88 16.29 6.95
CA LYS A 158 -6.74 14.87 6.61
C LYS A 158 -5.41 14.60 5.91
N ILE A 159 -4.63 13.65 6.42
CA ILE A 159 -3.54 13.04 5.67
C ILE A 159 -4.17 12.23 4.51
N VAL A 160 -3.75 12.50 3.30
CA VAL A 160 -4.28 11.85 2.09
C VAL A 160 -3.24 11.00 1.38
N THR A 161 -1.97 11.20 1.70
CA THR A 161 -0.88 10.45 1.09
C THR A 161 0.34 10.40 2.01
N ALA A 162 1.10 9.31 1.91
CA ALA A 162 2.37 9.12 2.60
C ALA A 162 3.31 8.25 1.75
N CYS A 163 4.61 8.43 1.90
CA CYS A 163 5.61 7.58 1.28
C CYS A 163 6.87 7.47 2.13
N CYS A 164 7.57 6.34 2.02
CA CYS A 164 8.91 6.18 2.54
C CYS A 164 9.94 6.54 1.47
N SER A 165 11.05 7.16 1.86
CA SER A 165 12.06 7.67 0.93
C SER A 165 13.44 7.75 1.56
N THR A 166 14.46 7.85 0.71
CA THR A 166 15.83 8.22 1.08
C THR A 166 16.03 9.73 0.93
N ALA A 167 17.15 10.26 1.44
CA ALA A 167 17.50 11.68 1.24
C ALA A 167 17.80 12.00 -0.23
N GLU A 168 18.20 11.01 -1.03
CA GLU A 168 18.59 11.16 -2.45
C GLU A 168 17.41 11.12 -3.41
N ASP A 169 16.24 10.70 -2.91
CA ASP A 169 15.02 10.63 -3.71
C ASP A 169 14.44 12.03 -3.96
N GLU A 170 13.55 12.10 -4.92
CA GLU A 170 12.72 13.25 -5.20
C GLU A 170 11.25 12.90 -5.03
N LEU A 171 10.48 13.85 -4.58
CA LEU A 171 9.04 13.71 -4.40
C LEU A 171 8.28 14.50 -5.43
N LEU A 172 7.27 13.89 -6.02
CA LEU A 172 6.32 14.54 -6.91
C LEU A 172 4.97 14.63 -6.23
N PHE A 173 4.57 15.85 -5.87
CA PHE A 173 3.24 16.17 -5.37
C PHE A 173 2.34 16.53 -6.56
N VAL A 174 1.14 15.96 -6.61
CA VAL A 174 0.17 16.23 -7.67
C VAL A 174 -1.17 16.62 -7.05
N SER A 175 -1.77 17.71 -7.52
CA SER A 175 -3.10 18.17 -7.10
C SER A 175 -4.20 17.68 -8.03
N HIS A 176 -5.45 17.73 -7.56
CA HIS A 176 -6.62 17.37 -8.36
C HIS A 176 -6.82 18.25 -9.60
N GLN A 177 -6.38 19.50 -9.55
CA GLN A 177 -6.44 20.41 -10.71
C GLN A 177 -5.21 20.33 -11.63
N GLY A 178 -4.38 19.27 -11.47
CA GLY A 178 -3.23 19.00 -12.34
C GLY A 178 -1.99 19.84 -12.05
N LYS A 179 -1.93 20.54 -10.93
CA LYS A 179 -0.70 21.19 -10.50
C LYS A 179 0.28 20.13 -9.98
N ALA A 180 1.54 20.21 -10.38
CA ALA A 180 2.60 19.34 -9.92
C ALA A 180 3.75 20.14 -9.29
N LEU A 181 4.37 19.57 -8.24
CA LEU A 181 5.54 20.12 -7.58
C LEU A 181 6.55 18.99 -7.35
N ARG A 182 7.74 19.12 -7.89
CA ARG A 182 8.86 18.21 -7.67
C ARG A 182 9.81 18.81 -6.63
N VAL A 183 10.15 18.04 -5.61
CA VAL A 183 10.99 18.49 -4.49
C VAL A 183 12.00 17.42 -4.14
N PRO A 184 13.31 17.73 -4.09
CA PRO A 184 14.30 16.82 -3.51
C PRO A 184 14.00 16.57 -2.03
N VAL A 185 14.03 15.32 -1.58
CA VAL A 185 13.77 14.96 -0.17
C VAL A 185 14.72 15.69 0.78
N GLN A 186 15.99 15.80 0.41
CA GLN A 186 17.00 16.53 1.20
C GLN A 186 16.70 18.02 1.39
N ALA A 187 15.89 18.64 0.52
CA ALA A 187 15.49 20.04 0.66
C ALA A 187 14.34 20.22 1.65
N MET A 188 13.69 19.14 2.07
CA MET A 188 12.64 19.17 3.09
C MET A 188 13.24 19.07 4.48
N HIS A 189 12.78 19.94 5.38
CA HIS A 189 13.19 19.85 6.79
C HIS A 189 12.75 18.51 7.39
N GLU A 190 13.69 17.75 7.94
CA GLU A 190 13.41 16.54 8.69
C GLU A 190 13.32 16.86 10.18
N TYR A 191 12.22 16.51 10.79
CA TYR A 191 12.03 16.70 12.22
C TYR A 191 12.66 15.53 12.98
N LYS A 192 13.31 15.86 14.11
CA LYS A 192 13.97 14.87 14.97
C LYS A 192 12.99 14.02 15.78
N ASN A 193 11.77 14.50 15.98
CA ASN A 193 10.78 13.87 16.86
C ASN A 193 9.47 13.62 16.11
N LEU A 194 8.73 12.63 16.57
CA LEU A 194 7.35 12.37 16.14
C LEU A 194 6.35 13.31 16.84
N GLY A 195 5.09 13.29 16.41
CA GLY A 195 4.03 14.14 16.99
C GLY A 195 4.13 15.62 16.61
N ILE A 196 4.76 15.91 15.48
CA ILE A 196 4.94 17.26 14.94
C ILE A 196 3.74 17.66 14.09
N GLY A 197 3.47 18.96 14.05
CA GLY A 197 2.42 19.52 13.16
C GLY A 197 2.84 19.57 11.71
N LEU A 198 1.86 19.59 10.83
CA LEU A 198 2.06 19.81 9.39
C LEU A 198 2.63 21.21 9.14
N VAL A 199 3.57 21.31 8.20
CA VAL A 199 4.20 22.55 7.76
C VAL A 199 3.83 22.88 6.33
N SER A 200 4.15 24.09 5.89
CA SER A 200 3.91 24.52 4.51
C SER A 200 4.63 23.62 3.51
N GLY A 201 3.92 23.18 2.50
CA GLY A 201 4.44 22.37 1.40
C GLY A 201 3.99 22.93 0.05
N MET A 202 3.22 22.15 -0.72
CA MET A 202 2.67 22.58 -1.99
C MET A 202 1.58 23.64 -1.78
N LYS A 203 1.79 24.86 -2.31
CA LYS A 203 0.77 25.90 -2.28
C LYS A 203 -0.32 25.60 -3.31
N LEU A 204 -1.52 25.35 -2.84
CA LEU A 204 -2.69 25.07 -3.66
C LEU A 204 -3.59 26.32 -3.77
N LYS A 205 -4.33 26.43 -4.87
CA LYS A 205 -5.36 27.47 -5.03
C LYS A 205 -6.62 27.09 -4.25
N THR A 206 -7.45 28.05 -3.96
CA THR A 206 -8.78 27.80 -3.38
C THR A 206 -9.58 26.84 -4.25
N GLY A 207 -10.13 25.79 -3.65
CA GLY A 207 -10.86 24.74 -4.36
C GLY A 207 -10.00 23.64 -4.99
N ASP A 208 -8.67 23.72 -4.86
CA ASP A 208 -7.76 22.63 -5.23
C ASP A 208 -7.35 21.83 -3.98
N SER A 209 -6.97 20.59 -4.17
CA SER A 209 -6.50 19.72 -3.09
C SER A 209 -5.42 18.78 -3.57
N LEU A 210 -4.54 18.36 -2.66
CA LEU A 210 -3.54 17.34 -2.96
C LEU A 210 -4.22 16.02 -3.30
N CYS A 211 -3.81 15.41 -4.41
CA CYS A 211 -4.30 14.13 -4.89
C CYS A 211 -3.34 13.01 -4.53
N GLN A 212 -2.06 13.20 -4.81
CA GLN A 212 -1.07 12.13 -4.70
C GLN A 212 0.34 12.66 -4.41
N LEU A 213 1.11 11.84 -3.73
CA LEU A 213 2.55 11.95 -3.54
C LEU A 213 3.22 10.70 -4.09
N MET A 214 4.24 10.87 -4.91
CA MET A 214 5.03 9.76 -5.47
C MET A 214 6.51 9.98 -5.20
N VAL A 215 7.24 8.90 -4.97
CA VAL A 215 8.71 8.90 -4.90
C VAL A 215 9.25 8.69 -6.30
N TYR A 216 10.10 9.58 -6.74
CA TYR A 216 10.90 9.43 -7.95
C TYR A 216 12.33 9.12 -7.53
N ARG A 217 12.81 7.95 -7.93
CA ARG A 217 14.19 7.51 -7.71
C ARG A 217 14.96 7.73 -8.99
N PRO A 218 15.86 8.74 -9.03
CA PRO A 218 16.69 8.91 -10.20
C PRO A 218 17.55 7.66 -10.38
N GLU A 219 17.48 7.06 -11.56
CA GLU A 219 18.40 5.98 -11.91
C GLU A 219 19.82 6.54 -11.78
N HIS A 220 20.65 5.90 -10.98
CA HIS A 220 22.07 6.23 -10.91
C HIS A 220 22.66 5.96 -12.30
N LYS A 221 22.93 7.05 -13.01
CA LYS A 221 23.67 7.03 -14.29
C LYS A 221 25.13 6.69 -14.04
#